data_5829cfd16cfce573685ce2e2dcab25d8
#
_entry.id   5829cfd16cfce573685ce2e2dcab25d8
#
_cell.length_a   1.000
_cell.length_b   1.000
_cell.length_c   1.000
_cell.angle_alpha   90.00
_cell.angle_beta   90.00
_cell.angle_gamma   90.00
#
_symmetry.space_group_name_H-M   'P 1'
#
loop_
_entity.id
_entity.type
_entity.pdbx_description
1 polymer ?
#
loop_
_entity_poly.entity_id
_entity_poly.type
_entity_poly.pdbx_seq_one_letter_code
_entity_poly.pdbx_strand_id
1 'polypeptide(L)'
;MTQAIQYSPIWRRFAAIIYDTLLIAAVSMGYGAIGVALSQWLSGAESVGTTSPLHLLFQLGWLVVVVGFFCFFWMKAGQTLGMRAWRLKIVKEETVDTPSLQQCLGRCVLAPIGLTSFFIGFLRNDKQCIHDIFTKTQVILLPKGS
;
A
#
# COMPACT_ATOMS: atom_id res chain seq x y z
N MET A 1 2.30 -30.96 7.34
CA MET A 1 1.34 -30.36 8.31
C MET A 1 0.83 -29.07 7.71
N THR A 2 -0.39 -29.05 7.19
CA THR A 2 -1.04 -27.88 6.63
C THR A 2 -1.38 -26.94 7.80
N GLN A 3 -0.54 -25.93 8.04
CA GLN A 3 -0.88 -24.93 9.06
C GLN A 3 -2.18 -24.24 8.62
N ALA A 4 -3.19 -24.29 9.47
CA ALA A 4 -4.46 -23.63 9.22
C ALA A 4 -4.20 -22.13 8.96
N ILE A 5 -4.66 -21.62 7.82
CA ILE A 5 -4.52 -20.21 7.45
C ILE A 5 -5.27 -19.39 8.48
N GLN A 6 -4.54 -18.61 9.27
CA GLN A 6 -5.14 -17.73 10.26
C GLN A 6 -5.40 -16.37 9.64
N TYR A 7 -6.67 -16.03 9.43
CA TYR A 7 -7.06 -14.71 8.94
C TYR A 7 -6.67 -13.60 9.92
N SER A 8 -6.18 -12.50 9.38
CA SER A 8 -5.73 -11.39 10.22
C SER A 8 -6.93 -10.61 10.79
N PRO A 9 -6.94 -10.31 12.10
CA PRO A 9 -7.95 -9.43 12.67
C PRO A 9 -7.83 -8.01 12.08
N ILE A 10 -8.98 -7.37 11.85
CA ILE A 10 -9.08 -6.08 11.14
C ILE A 10 -8.29 -4.97 11.84
N TRP A 11 -8.28 -4.92 13.17
CA TRP A 11 -7.56 -3.88 13.91
C TRP A 11 -6.04 -3.87 13.64
N ARG A 12 -5.42 -5.05 13.37
CA ARG A 12 -4.01 -5.13 12.99
C ARG A 12 -3.75 -4.55 11.61
N ARG A 13 -4.72 -4.68 10.69
CA ARG A 13 -4.65 -4.07 9.37
C ARG A 13 -4.69 -2.55 9.49
N PHE A 14 -5.55 -2.00 10.37
CA PHE A 14 -5.56 -0.57 10.67
C PHE A 14 -4.24 -0.08 11.25
N ALA A 15 -3.69 -0.79 12.22
CA ALA A 15 -2.40 -0.43 12.79
C ALA A 15 -1.28 -0.45 11.73
N ALA A 16 -1.26 -1.44 10.84
CA ALA A 16 -0.32 -1.49 9.73
C ALA A 16 -0.50 -0.29 8.77
N ILE A 17 -1.73 0.10 8.44
CA ILE A 17 -2.03 1.26 7.61
C ILE A 17 -1.49 2.55 8.25
N ILE A 18 -1.66 2.74 9.55
CA ILE A 18 -1.11 3.92 10.26
C ILE A 18 0.41 3.98 10.11
N TYR A 19 1.11 2.86 10.31
CA TYR A 19 2.56 2.80 10.12
C TYR A 19 2.97 3.09 8.67
N ASP A 20 2.27 2.48 7.70
CA ASP A 20 2.55 2.70 6.28
C ASP A 20 2.24 4.15 5.86
N THR A 21 1.21 4.78 6.45
CA THR A 21 0.90 6.20 6.22
C THR A 21 2.04 7.11 6.68
N LEU A 22 2.64 6.84 7.84
CA LEU A 22 3.81 7.59 8.31
C LEU A 22 5.02 7.42 7.37
N LEU A 23 5.25 6.22 6.86
CA LEU A 23 6.30 5.96 5.88
C LEU A 23 6.05 6.70 4.57
N ILE A 24 4.81 6.65 4.06
CA ILE A 24 4.42 7.37 2.84
C ILE A 24 4.52 8.88 3.04
N ALA A 25 4.19 9.41 4.22
CA ALA A 25 4.37 10.81 4.54
C ALA A 25 5.86 11.21 4.45
N ALA A 26 6.76 10.40 5.02
CA ALA A 26 8.20 10.64 4.94
C ALA A 26 8.73 10.59 3.49
N VAL A 27 8.29 9.59 2.71
CA VAL A 27 8.63 9.49 1.28
C VAL A 27 8.10 10.69 0.50
N SER A 28 6.87 11.13 0.78
CA SER A 28 6.24 12.29 0.14
C SER A 28 6.97 13.60 0.46
N MET A 29 7.41 13.76 1.71
CA MET A 29 8.24 14.92 2.10
C MET A 29 9.57 14.93 1.34
N GLY A 30 10.25 13.79 1.24
CA GLY A 30 11.48 13.65 0.47
C GLY A 30 11.27 13.96 -1.01
N TYR A 31 10.21 13.42 -1.60
CA TYR A 31 9.83 13.69 -2.99
C TYR A 31 9.56 15.19 -3.22
N GLY A 32 8.79 15.83 -2.31
CA GLY A 32 8.50 17.25 -2.36
C GLY A 32 9.76 18.11 -2.25
N ALA A 33 10.65 17.78 -1.31
CA ALA A 33 11.91 18.48 -1.15
C ALA A 33 12.81 18.41 -2.40
N ILE A 34 12.90 17.23 -3.04
CA ILE A 34 13.62 17.06 -4.30
C ILE A 34 12.98 17.90 -5.40
N GLY A 35 11.64 17.91 -5.49
CA GLY A 35 10.92 18.71 -6.48
C GLY A 35 11.16 20.21 -6.33
N VAL A 36 11.13 20.73 -5.10
CA VAL A 36 11.45 22.14 -4.82
C VAL A 36 12.91 22.46 -5.18
N ALA A 37 13.87 21.64 -4.73
CA ALA A 37 15.28 21.84 -5.02
C ALA A 37 15.55 21.84 -6.54
N LEU A 38 14.91 20.92 -7.26
CA LEU A 38 15.05 20.83 -8.72
C LEU A 38 14.44 22.05 -9.43
N SER A 39 13.26 22.52 -8.98
CA SER A 39 12.61 23.70 -9.56
C SER A 39 13.43 24.98 -9.33
N GLN A 40 14.02 25.14 -8.14
CA GLN A 40 14.92 26.25 -7.85
C GLN A 40 16.17 26.22 -8.72
N TRP A 41 16.77 25.04 -8.89
CA TRP A 41 17.98 24.89 -9.68
C TRP A 41 17.75 25.14 -11.18
N LEU A 42 16.60 24.71 -11.73
CA LEU A 42 16.29 24.82 -13.17
C LEU A 42 15.69 26.18 -13.56
N SER A 43 14.86 26.78 -12.73
CA SER A 43 14.06 27.97 -13.10
C SER A 43 14.17 29.13 -12.12
N GLY A 44 14.93 28.99 -11.03
CA GLY A 44 15.00 29.99 -9.97
C GLY A 44 13.67 30.20 -9.22
N ALA A 45 12.66 29.36 -9.48
CA ALA A 45 11.36 29.47 -8.86
C ALA A 45 11.31 28.70 -7.54
N GLU A 46 10.77 29.31 -6.50
CA GLU A 46 10.64 28.67 -5.16
C GLU A 46 9.68 27.47 -5.16
N SER A 47 8.75 27.40 -6.12
CA SER A 47 7.81 26.29 -6.24
C SER A 47 7.29 26.16 -7.68
N VAL A 48 6.87 24.95 -8.04
CA VAL A 48 6.11 24.73 -9.28
C VAL A 48 4.71 25.29 -9.10
N GLY A 49 4.35 26.30 -9.90
CA GLY A 49 3.03 26.92 -9.84
C GLY A 49 1.91 25.89 -10.05
N THR A 50 0.85 26.00 -9.27
CA THR A 50 -0.28 25.03 -9.26
C THR A 50 -1.02 24.94 -10.59
N THR A 51 -0.92 25.94 -11.44
CA THR A 51 -1.54 25.99 -12.79
C THR A 51 -0.62 25.51 -13.91
N SER A 52 0.62 25.17 -13.59
CA SER A 52 1.60 24.71 -14.57
C SER A 52 1.35 23.24 -14.97
N PRO A 53 1.50 22.86 -16.25
CA PRO A 53 1.49 21.45 -16.66
C PRO A 53 2.58 20.64 -15.96
N LEU A 54 3.66 21.28 -15.53
CA LEU A 54 4.73 20.67 -14.74
C LEU A 54 4.23 20.20 -13.38
N HIS A 55 3.26 20.91 -12.77
CA HIS A 55 2.64 20.52 -11.51
C HIS A 55 1.87 19.20 -11.64
N LEU A 56 1.13 19.02 -12.74
CA LEU A 56 0.42 17.77 -13.02
C LEU A 56 1.42 16.61 -13.20
N LEU A 57 2.50 16.81 -13.94
CA LEU A 57 3.56 15.81 -14.09
C LEU A 57 4.20 15.44 -12.74
N PHE A 58 4.42 16.42 -11.88
CA PHE A 58 4.95 16.20 -10.55
C PHE A 58 3.99 15.39 -9.68
N GLN A 59 2.68 15.68 -9.73
CA GLN A 59 1.66 14.89 -9.01
C GLN A 59 1.56 13.46 -9.53
N LEU A 60 1.59 13.26 -10.85
CA LEU A 60 1.59 11.92 -11.45
C LEU A 60 2.85 11.14 -11.06
N GLY A 61 4.01 11.80 -11.06
CA GLY A 61 5.26 11.21 -10.58
C GLY A 61 5.18 10.77 -9.13
N TRP A 62 4.60 11.59 -8.26
CA TRP A 62 4.36 11.23 -6.86
C TRP A 62 3.46 10.00 -6.74
N LEU A 63 2.37 9.95 -7.50
CA LEU A 63 1.47 8.79 -7.52
C LEU A 63 2.21 7.51 -7.93
N VAL A 64 3.06 7.59 -8.96
CA VAL A 64 3.89 6.46 -9.42
C VAL A 64 4.85 6.02 -8.32
N VAL A 65 5.46 6.93 -7.58
CA VAL A 65 6.35 6.60 -6.44
C VAL A 65 5.59 5.88 -5.34
N VAL A 66 4.40 6.36 -4.96
CA VAL A 66 3.58 5.73 -3.91
C VAL A 66 3.10 4.34 -4.34
N VAL A 67 2.54 4.21 -5.54
CA VAL A 67 2.08 2.93 -6.07
C VAL A 67 3.25 1.96 -6.23
N GLY A 68 4.38 2.44 -6.75
CA GLY A 68 5.61 1.66 -6.89
C GLY A 68 6.14 1.14 -5.55
N PHE A 69 6.10 1.98 -4.50
CA PHE A 69 6.46 1.59 -3.15
C PHE A 69 5.63 0.38 -2.67
N PHE A 70 4.30 0.46 -2.74
CA PHE A 70 3.44 -0.64 -2.31
C PHE A 70 3.64 -1.89 -3.17
N CYS A 71 3.64 -1.75 -4.50
CA CYS A 71 3.82 -2.88 -5.41
C CYS A 71 5.16 -3.58 -5.18
N PHE A 72 6.26 -2.82 -5.00
CA PHE A 72 7.58 -3.38 -4.75
C PHE A 72 7.61 -4.26 -3.50
N PHE A 73 7.09 -3.75 -2.37
CA PHE A 73 7.09 -4.49 -1.11
C PHE A 73 6.13 -5.70 -1.15
N TRP A 74 4.96 -5.56 -1.76
CA TRP A 74 4.01 -6.67 -1.86
C TRP A 74 4.51 -7.79 -2.78
N MET A 75 5.12 -7.47 -3.92
CA MET A 75 5.68 -8.49 -4.82
C MET A 75 6.90 -9.18 -4.20
N LYS A 76 7.78 -8.42 -3.55
CA LYS A 76 9.04 -8.96 -3.00
C LYS A 76 8.82 -9.81 -1.75
N ALA A 77 7.99 -9.36 -0.84
CA ALA A 77 7.84 -9.98 0.48
C ALA A 77 6.38 -10.31 0.85
N GLY A 78 5.41 -9.85 0.07
CA GLY A 78 4.00 -9.91 0.45
C GLY A 78 3.64 -8.99 1.62
N GLN A 79 4.55 -8.11 2.04
CA GLN A 79 4.40 -7.29 3.25
C GLN A 79 5.00 -5.92 3.03
N THR A 80 4.31 -4.87 3.47
CA THR A 80 4.91 -3.55 3.72
C THR A 80 5.65 -3.54 5.06
N LEU A 81 6.38 -2.47 5.34
CA LEU A 81 7.07 -2.32 6.63
C LEU A 81 6.07 -2.26 7.80
N GLY A 82 4.95 -1.55 7.64
CA GLY A 82 3.87 -1.53 8.62
C GLY A 82 3.24 -2.93 8.80
N MET A 83 2.96 -3.63 7.73
CA MET A 83 2.44 -5.00 7.78
C MET A 83 3.41 -5.97 8.48
N ARG A 84 4.72 -5.81 8.24
CA ARG A 84 5.74 -6.63 8.88
C ARG A 84 5.76 -6.44 10.40
N ALA A 85 5.61 -5.20 10.89
CA ALA A 85 5.52 -4.91 12.32
C ALA A 85 4.35 -5.64 13.00
N TRP A 86 3.24 -5.81 12.28
CA TRP A 86 2.03 -6.48 12.75
C TRP A 86 1.91 -7.95 12.32
N ARG A 87 2.95 -8.54 11.71
CA ARG A 87 3.01 -9.92 11.23
C ARG A 87 1.91 -10.24 10.21
N LEU A 88 1.57 -9.28 9.37
CA LEU A 88 0.59 -9.44 8.30
C LEU A 88 1.31 -9.77 7.00
N LYS A 89 0.75 -10.66 6.19
CA LYS A 89 1.24 -10.97 4.84
C LYS A 89 0.09 -11.06 3.87
N ILE A 90 0.26 -10.43 2.70
CA ILE A 90 -0.64 -10.60 1.56
C ILE A 90 -0.16 -11.79 0.76
N VAL A 91 -1.07 -12.69 0.46
CA VAL A 91 -0.82 -13.87 -0.35
C VAL A 91 -1.93 -14.04 -1.37
N LYS A 92 -1.64 -14.78 -2.45
CA LYS A 92 -2.68 -15.25 -3.38
C LYS A 92 -3.57 -16.25 -2.67
N GLU A 93 -4.87 -16.21 -2.99
CA GLU A 93 -5.86 -17.07 -2.35
C GLU A 93 -5.60 -18.56 -2.62
N GLU A 94 -5.16 -18.90 -3.83
CA GLU A 94 -5.01 -20.27 -4.29
C GLU A 94 -3.63 -20.91 -3.93
N THR A 95 -2.54 -20.13 -3.96
CA THR A 95 -1.16 -20.69 -3.88
C THR A 95 -0.38 -20.24 -2.66
N VAL A 96 -0.91 -19.29 -1.86
CA VAL A 96 -0.21 -18.69 -0.70
C VAL A 96 1.12 -17.99 -1.07
N ASP A 97 1.37 -17.77 -2.37
CA ASP A 97 2.52 -17.03 -2.90
C ASP A 97 2.31 -15.51 -2.77
N THR A 98 3.38 -14.75 -3.03
CA THR A 98 3.28 -13.29 -3.10
C THR A 98 2.40 -12.85 -4.27
N PRO A 99 1.67 -11.72 -4.15
CA PRO A 99 0.79 -11.25 -5.21
C PRO A 99 1.56 -10.84 -6.47
N SER A 100 0.91 -10.97 -7.62
CA SER A 100 1.44 -10.49 -8.90
C SER A 100 1.33 -8.97 -9.02
N LEU A 101 2.07 -8.37 -9.97
CA LEU A 101 1.99 -6.92 -10.25
C LEU A 101 0.55 -6.45 -10.54
N GLN A 102 -0.19 -7.22 -11.34
CA GLN A 102 -1.59 -6.90 -11.66
C GLN A 102 -2.49 -6.88 -10.42
N GLN A 103 -2.29 -7.83 -9.51
CA GLN A 103 -3.02 -7.88 -8.24
C GLN A 103 -2.63 -6.69 -7.32
N CYS A 104 -1.35 -6.33 -7.29
CA CYS A 104 -0.87 -5.16 -6.53
C CYS A 104 -1.47 -3.86 -7.06
N LEU A 105 -1.45 -3.64 -8.39
CA LEU A 105 -2.06 -2.47 -9.03
C LEU A 105 -3.57 -2.41 -8.78
N GLY A 106 -4.27 -3.54 -8.96
CA GLY A 106 -5.70 -3.63 -8.64
C GLY A 106 -6.01 -3.25 -7.19
N ARG A 107 -5.18 -3.68 -6.24
CA ARG A 107 -5.30 -3.30 -4.83
C ARG A 107 -5.10 -1.79 -4.63
N CYS A 108 -4.11 -1.18 -5.29
CA CYS A 108 -3.87 0.27 -5.19
C CYS A 108 -5.04 1.08 -5.75
N VAL A 109 -5.61 0.66 -6.88
CA VAL A 109 -6.80 1.32 -7.49
C VAL A 109 -8.03 1.18 -6.60
N LEU A 110 -8.22 0.02 -5.99
CA LEU A 110 -9.36 -0.27 -5.11
C LEU A 110 -9.14 0.18 -3.65
N ALA A 111 -7.93 0.64 -3.29
CA ALA A 111 -7.60 1.06 -1.91
C ALA A 111 -8.52 2.16 -1.36
N PRO A 112 -8.90 3.22 -2.12
CA PRO A 112 -9.83 4.23 -1.63
C PRO A 112 -11.22 3.64 -1.29
N ILE A 113 -11.69 2.69 -2.11
CA ILE A 113 -12.93 1.94 -1.86
C ILE A 113 -12.70 0.94 -0.71
N GLY A 114 -11.47 0.47 -0.55
CA GLY A 114 -11.05 -0.42 0.50
C GLY A 114 -11.22 0.14 1.90
N LEU A 115 -11.04 1.45 2.11
CA LEU A 115 -11.28 2.08 3.41
C LEU A 115 -12.74 1.94 3.86
N THR A 116 -13.70 2.10 2.95
CA THR A 116 -15.12 1.88 3.22
C THR A 116 -15.46 0.40 3.39
N SER A 117 -14.72 -0.48 2.71
CA SER A 117 -14.92 -1.93 2.78
C SER A 117 -14.39 -2.59 4.07
N PHE A 118 -13.65 -1.87 4.92
CA PHE A 118 -13.30 -2.35 6.26
C PHE A 118 -14.55 -2.63 7.10
N PHE A 119 -15.62 -1.84 6.92
CA PHE A 119 -16.90 -2.12 7.56
C PHE A 119 -17.50 -3.46 7.13
N ILE A 120 -17.36 -3.82 5.86
CA ILE A 120 -17.84 -5.10 5.32
C ILE A 120 -16.99 -6.25 5.84
N GLY A 121 -15.67 -6.10 5.90
CA GLY A 121 -14.76 -7.07 6.48
C GLY A 121 -14.98 -7.28 7.99
N PHE A 122 -15.56 -6.31 8.70
CA PHE A 122 -15.94 -6.47 10.10
C PHE A 122 -17.18 -7.37 10.27
N LEU A 123 -18.10 -7.32 9.30
CA LEU A 123 -19.34 -8.10 9.31
C LEU A 123 -19.18 -9.53 8.76
N ARG A 124 -18.09 -9.79 8.02
CA ARG A 124 -17.83 -11.11 7.43
C ARG A 124 -16.97 -11.99 8.32
N ASN A 125 -17.28 -13.29 8.37
CA ASN A 125 -16.51 -14.29 9.14
C ASN A 125 -15.10 -14.52 8.59
N ASP A 126 -14.91 -14.38 7.28
CA ASP A 126 -13.61 -14.53 6.58
C ASP A 126 -12.74 -13.28 6.65
N LYS A 127 -13.25 -12.16 7.18
CA LYS A 127 -12.54 -10.87 7.34
C LYS A 127 -11.87 -10.36 6.07
N GLN A 128 -12.37 -10.77 4.90
CA GLN A 128 -11.91 -10.28 3.60
C GLN A 128 -12.55 -8.93 3.29
N CYS A 129 -11.73 -7.98 2.83
CA CYS A 129 -12.19 -6.71 2.32
C CYS A 129 -12.56 -6.83 0.83
N ILE A 130 -13.34 -5.88 0.30
CA ILE A 130 -13.76 -5.91 -1.11
C ILE A 130 -12.56 -6.01 -2.06
N HIS A 131 -11.51 -5.22 -1.82
CA HIS A 131 -10.30 -5.26 -2.64
C HIS A 131 -9.56 -6.61 -2.58
N ASP A 132 -9.64 -7.34 -1.46
CA ASP A 132 -9.06 -8.68 -1.34
C ASP A 132 -9.79 -9.67 -2.26
N ILE A 133 -11.12 -9.60 -2.30
CA ILE A 133 -11.97 -10.48 -3.12
C ILE A 133 -11.74 -10.22 -4.62
N PHE A 134 -11.79 -8.93 -5.05
CA PHE A 134 -11.59 -8.58 -6.45
C PHE A 134 -10.20 -8.93 -6.99
N THR A 135 -9.18 -8.86 -6.17
CA THR A 135 -7.81 -9.18 -6.57
C THR A 135 -7.42 -10.65 -6.29
N LYS A 136 -8.35 -11.47 -5.80
CA LYS A 136 -8.08 -12.88 -5.41
C LYS A 136 -6.86 -13.00 -4.50
N THR A 137 -6.79 -12.16 -3.50
CA THR A 137 -5.71 -12.14 -2.50
C THR A 137 -6.30 -12.16 -1.10
N GLN A 138 -5.52 -12.60 -0.13
CA GLN A 138 -5.93 -12.63 1.27
C GLN A 138 -4.82 -12.12 2.17
N VAL A 139 -5.20 -11.56 3.31
CA VAL A 139 -4.25 -11.11 4.34
C VAL A 139 -4.23 -12.11 5.47
N ILE A 140 -3.11 -12.78 5.64
CA ILE A 140 -2.89 -13.79 6.67
C ILE A 140 -2.06 -13.25 7.83
N LEU A 141 -2.21 -13.86 9.00
CA LEU A 141 -1.40 -13.60 10.18
C LEU A 141 -0.26 -14.63 10.26
N LEU A 142 0.97 -14.16 10.31
CA LEU A 142 2.13 -15.02 10.49
C LEU A 142 2.27 -15.46 11.96
N PRO A 143 2.72 -16.70 12.24
CA PRO A 143 2.96 -17.20 13.59
C PRO A 143 4.03 -16.38 14.34
N LYS A 144 4.05 -16.49 15.68
CA LYS A 144 5.13 -15.89 16.49
C LYS A 144 6.43 -16.66 16.22
N GLY A 145 7.48 -15.95 15.76
CA GLY A 145 8.81 -16.55 15.62
C GLY A 145 9.20 -16.96 14.19
N SER A 146 8.48 -16.50 13.16
CA SER A 146 8.91 -16.63 11.76
C SER A 146 9.62 -15.38 11.28
#